data_de2a1c72430ee917e12d6255449c82d3
#
_entry.id   de2a1c72430ee917e12d6255449c82d3
#
_cell.length_a   1.000
_cell.length_b   1.000
_cell.length_c   1.000
_cell.angle_alpha   90.00
_cell.angle_beta   90.00
_cell.angle_gamma   90.00
#
_symmetry.space_group_name_H-M   'P 1'
#
loop_
_entity.id
_entity.type
_entity.pdbx_description
1 polymer ?
#
loop_
_entity_poly.entity_id
_entity_poly.type
_entity_poly.pdbx_seq_one_letter_code
_entity_poly.pdbx_strand_id
1 'polypeptide(L)'
;MKRVPQPTPDVTAADVERIVRRDFPPSQQDNALAMLHEYCGESHRGADRVRLAVLKLANKNLKQLRYWVEQAKLDYRDVLSPAEYPKYCRWGRVDTASEDEQRKVIDSDWAQYERWLKG
;
A
#
# COMPACT_ATOMS: atom_id res chain seq x y z
N MET A 1 9.58 -13.72 -21.68
CA MET A 1 10.34 -13.91 -20.44
C MET A 1 9.38 -14.01 -19.26
N LYS A 2 9.65 -14.90 -18.33
CA LYS A 2 8.78 -15.18 -17.19
C LYS A 2 8.91 -14.06 -16.14
N ARG A 3 7.79 -13.57 -15.63
CA ARG A 3 7.82 -12.56 -14.57
C ARG A 3 8.10 -13.21 -13.22
N VAL A 4 8.94 -12.54 -12.42
CA VAL A 4 9.24 -12.97 -11.06
C VAL A 4 8.05 -12.59 -10.17
N PRO A 5 7.56 -13.51 -9.30
CA PRO A 5 6.45 -13.19 -8.40
C PRO A 5 6.82 -12.08 -7.41
N GLN A 6 5.85 -11.20 -7.16
CA GLN A 6 5.98 -10.15 -6.14
C GLN A 6 5.42 -10.66 -4.81
N PRO A 7 6.22 -10.64 -3.72
CA PRO A 7 5.68 -10.97 -2.40
C PRO A 7 4.51 -10.09 -2.02
N THR A 8 3.56 -10.66 -1.28
CA THR A 8 2.38 -9.96 -0.78
C THR A 8 2.54 -9.70 0.72
N PRO A 9 2.33 -8.47 1.19
CA PRO A 9 2.40 -8.19 2.63
C PRO A 9 1.37 -8.98 3.43
N ASP A 10 1.79 -9.56 4.55
CA ASP A 10 0.91 -10.21 5.50
C ASP A 10 0.60 -9.23 6.63
N VAL A 11 -0.54 -8.58 6.53
CA VAL A 11 -0.92 -7.47 7.41
C VAL A 11 -2.33 -7.66 7.94
N THR A 12 -2.61 -7.01 9.09
CA THR A 12 -3.87 -7.15 9.80
C THR A 12 -4.47 -5.79 10.16
N ALA A 13 -5.70 -5.81 10.70
CA ALA A 13 -6.35 -4.60 11.23
C ALA A 13 -5.52 -3.93 12.32
N ALA A 14 -4.77 -4.70 13.10
CA ALA A 14 -3.88 -4.14 14.13
C ALA A 14 -2.78 -3.27 13.52
N ASP A 15 -2.25 -3.67 12.37
CA ASP A 15 -1.27 -2.86 11.65
C ASP A 15 -1.89 -1.54 11.16
N VAL A 16 -3.12 -1.59 10.66
CA VAL A 16 -3.85 -0.39 10.21
C VAL A 16 -3.99 0.60 11.37
N GLU A 17 -4.47 0.13 12.53
CA GLU A 17 -4.61 0.99 13.71
C GLU A 17 -3.28 1.57 14.17
N ARG A 18 -2.24 0.75 14.19
CA ARG A 18 -0.90 1.19 14.61
C ARG A 18 -0.37 2.31 13.72
N ILE A 19 -0.51 2.17 12.41
CA ILE A 19 -0.06 3.19 11.46
C ILE A 19 -0.88 4.48 11.59
N VAL A 20 -2.20 4.37 11.77
CA VAL A 20 -3.06 5.54 11.98
C VAL A 20 -2.60 6.31 13.23
N ARG A 21 -2.33 5.61 14.32
CA ARG A 21 -1.87 6.24 15.56
C ARG A 21 -0.49 6.86 15.43
N ARG A 22 0.38 6.25 14.62
CA ARG A 22 1.71 6.79 14.34
C ARG A 22 1.66 8.06 13.47
N ASP A 23 0.81 8.05 12.44
CA ASP A 23 0.85 9.06 11.37
C ASP A 23 -0.12 10.22 11.59
N PHE A 24 -1.15 10.06 12.43
CA PHE A 24 -2.18 11.10 12.63
C PHE A 24 -2.26 11.49 14.11
N PRO A 25 -2.46 12.80 14.40
CA PRO A 25 -2.66 13.24 15.79
C PRO A 25 -3.98 12.69 16.34
N PRO A 26 -4.13 12.60 17.68
CA PRO A 26 -5.34 12.06 18.30
C PRO A 26 -6.65 12.65 17.77
N SER A 27 -6.67 13.94 17.45
CA SER A 27 -7.86 14.61 16.93
C SER A 27 -8.30 14.14 15.54
N GLN A 28 -7.42 13.46 14.81
CA GLN A 28 -7.69 12.99 13.44
C GLN A 28 -7.82 11.47 13.32
N GLN A 29 -7.45 10.73 14.35
CA GLN A 29 -7.38 9.25 14.27
C GLN A 29 -8.73 8.62 13.98
N ASP A 30 -9.80 9.07 14.64
CA ASP A 30 -11.13 8.51 14.42
C ASP A 30 -11.62 8.77 13.00
N ASN A 31 -11.38 9.98 12.48
CA ASN A 31 -11.72 10.32 11.10
C ASN A 31 -10.94 9.46 10.11
N ALA A 32 -9.65 9.28 10.35
CA ALA A 32 -8.81 8.45 9.48
C ALA A 32 -9.30 6.99 9.44
N LEU A 33 -9.60 6.42 10.59
CA LEU A 33 -10.12 5.05 10.68
C LEU A 33 -11.48 4.93 9.99
N ALA A 34 -12.38 5.90 10.17
CA ALA A 34 -13.69 5.91 9.53
C ALA A 34 -13.55 5.95 8.00
N MET A 35 -12.66 6.78 7.47
CA MET A 35 -12.38 6.83 6.03
C MET A 35 -11.87 5.50 5.50
N LEU A 36 -10.92 4.88 6.20
CA LEU A 36 -10.35 3.60 5.80
C LEU A 36 -11.40 2.48 5.79
N HIS A 37 -12.32 2.50 6.75
CA HIS A 37 -13.37 1.51 6.84
C HIS A 37 -14.45 1.66 5.77
N GLU A 38 -14.50 2.79 5.06
CA GLU A 38 -15.36 2.93 3.88
C GLU A 38 -14.94 1.98 2.75
N TYR A 39 -13.67 1.59 2.71
CA TYR A 39 -13.20 0.57 1.78
C TYR A 39 -13.31 -0.80 2.45
N CYS A 40 -14.21 -1.64 1.99
CA CYS A 40 -14.44 -2.98 2.53
C CYS A 40 -13.85 -4.09 1.67
N GLY A 41 -13.64 -3.82 0.36
CA GLY A 41 -13.15 -4.83 -0.57
C GLY A 41 -14.14 -5.96 -0.81
N GLU A 42 -13.81 -6.85 -1.73
CA GLU A 42 -14.60 -8.04 -2.03
C GLU A 42 -14.36 -9.18 -1.05
N SER A 43 -13.23 -9.16 -0.35
CA SER A 43 -12.93 -10.11 0.71
C SER A 43 -12.30 -9.39 1.89
N HIS A 44 -12.68 -9.77 3.10
CA HIS A 44 -12.14 -9.19 4.32
C HIS A 44 -10.61 -9.28 4.43
N ARG A 45 -10.01 -10.27 3.79
CA ARG A 45 -8.56 -10.50 3.84
C ARG A 45 -7.74 -9.47 3.07
N GLY A 46 -8.30 -8.93 1.98
CA GLY A 46 -7.61 -7.94 1.16
C GLY A 46 -7.78 -6.51 1.64
N ALA A 47 -8.80 -6.24 2.46
CA ALA A 47 -9.15 -4.87 2.84
C ALA A 47 -8.04 -4.18 3.65
N ASP A 48 -7.44 -4.87 4.62
CA ASP A 48 -6.39 -4.27 5.45
C ASP A 48 -5.13 -3.95 4.64
N ARG A 49 -4.79 -4.79 3.69
CA ARG A 49 -3.67 -4.55 2.78
C ARG A 49 -3.90 -3.27 1.95
N VAL A 50 -5.10 -3.09 1.42
CA VAL A 50 -5.46 -1.90 0.66
C VAL A 50 -5.49 -0.67 1.55
N ARG A 51 -6.04 -0.78 2.76
CA ARG A 51 -6.06 0.31 3.75
C ARG A 51 -4.65 0.79 4.09
N LEU A 52 -3.71 -0.13 4.26
CA LEU A 52 -2.31 0.23 4.50
C LEU A 52 -1.67 0.89 3.28
N ALA A 53 -1.98 0.41 2.08
CA ALA A 53 -1.51 1.06 0.86
C ALA A 53 -2.01 2.51 0.77
N VAL A 54 -3.29 2.74 1.07
CA VAL A 54 -3.87 4.07 1.13
C VAL A 54 -3.15 4.95 2.15
N LEU A 55 -2.88 4.43 3.35
CA LEU A 55 -2.16 5.15 4.39
C LEU A 55 -0.76 5.56 3.93
N LYS A 56 -0.05 4.65 3.28
CA LYS A 56 1.30 4.93 2.77
C LYS A 56 1.29 6.07 1.74
N LEU A 57 0.37 6.02 0.79
CA LEU A 57 0.25 7.02 -0.26
C LEU A 57 -0.24 8.37 0.28
N ALA A 58 -1.08 8.35 1.31
CA ALA A 58 -1.57 9.57 1.96
C ALA A 58 -0.47 10.37 2.64
N ASN A 59 0.60 9.72 3.06
CA ASN A 59 1.77 10.36 3.64
C ASN A 59 1.41 11.33 4.78
N LYS A 60 0.66 10.84 5.78
CA LYS A 60 0.27 11.57 6.99
C LYS A 60 -0.70 12.75 6.75
N ASN A 61 -1.31 12.82 5.57
CA ASN A 61 -2.19 13.91 5.20
C ASN A 61 -3.64 13.43 5.06
N LEU A 62 -4.55 14.01 5.83
CA LEU A 62 -5.95 13.57 5.88
C LEU A 62 -6.69 13.79 4.56
N LYS A 63 -6.41 14.88 3.85
CA LYS A 63 -7.01 15.15 2.53
C LYS A 63 -6.55 14.12 1.50
N GLN A 64 -5.26 13.76 1.52
CA GLN A 64 -4.72 12.73 0.65
C GLN A 64 -5.30 11.35 1.01
N LEU A 65 -5.55 11.11 2.29
CA LEU A 65 -6.20 9.87 2.73
C LEU A 65 -7.57 9.73 2.08
N ARG A 66 -8.38 10.79 2.10
CA ARG A 66 -9.69 10.78 1.42
C ARG A 66 -9.54 10.51 -0.07
N TYR A 67 -8.61 11.18 -0.72
CA TYR A 67 -8.34 10.98 -2.14
C TYR A 67 -8.03 9.51 -2.47
N TRP A 68 -7.10 8.91 -1.72
CA TRP A 68 -6.67 7.53 -2.00
C TRP A 68 -7.73 6.50 -1.63
N VAL A 69 -8.55 6.74 -0.60
CA VAL A 69 -9.70 5.88 -0.29
C VAL A 69 -10.67 5.87 -1.48
N GLU A 70 -10.98 7.03 -2.05
CA GLU A 70 -11.86 7.12 -3.22
C GLU A 70 -11.25 6.40 -4.44
N GLN A 71 -9.95 6.54 -4.66
CA GLN A 71 -9.27 5.80 -5.72
C GLN A 71 -9.35 4.28 -5.51
N ALA A 72 -9.18 3.82 -4.27
CA ALA A 72 -9.30 2.39 -3.94
C ALA A 72 -10.70 1.84 -4.23
N LYS A 73 -11.74 2.64 -3.98
CA LYS A 73 -13.12 2.25 -4.30
C LYS A 73 -13.33 2.07 -5.80
N LEU A 74 -12.64 2.86 -6.63
CA LEU A 74 -12.70 2.74 -8.09
C LEU A 74 -11.93 1.52 -8.59
N ASP A 75 -10.68 1.40 -8.21
CA ASP A 75 -9.84 0.24 -8.53
C ASP A 75 -8.69 0.13 -7.51
N TYR A 76 -8.78 -0.85 -6.61
CA TYR A 76 -7.80 -1.03 -5.55
C TYR A 76 -6.38 -1.31 -6.08
N ARG A 77 -6.26 -1.85 -7.29
CA ARG A 77 -4.96 -2.16 -7.91
C ARG A 77 -4.15 -0.90 -8.18
N ASP A 78 -4.84 0.21 -8.50
CA ASP A 78 -4.19 1.51 -8.74
C ASP A 78 -3.58 2.09 -7.47
N VAL A 79 -3.99 1.60 -6.31
CA VAL A 79 -3.44 1.99 -5.01
C VAL A 79 -2.33 1.04 -4.57
N LEU A 80 -2.52 -0.27 -4.75
CA LEU A 80 -1.55 -1.27 -4.30
C LEU A 80 -0.20 -1.13 -5.00
N SER A 81 -0.20 -1.02 -6.33
CA SER A 81 1.04 -1.00 -7.10
C SER A 81 1.97 0.16 -6.71
N PRO A 82 1.51 1.43 -6.69
CA PRO A 82 2.41 2.52 -6.31
C PRO A 82 2.79 2.52 -4.83
N ALA A 83 1.99 1.92 -3.95
CA ALA A 83 2.30 1.85 -2.52
C ALA A 83 3.32 0.76 -2.21
N GLU A 84 3.13 -0.43 -2.73
CA GLU A 84 3.94 -1.61 -2.41
C GLU A 84 5.17 -1.73 -3.30
N TYR A 85 5.03 -1.46 -4.58
CA TYR A 85 6.07 -1.65 -5.58
C TYR A 85 6.21 -0.42 -6.49
N PRO A 86 6.59 0.75 -5.92
CA PRO A 86 6.63 2.01 -6.68
C PRO A 86 7.65 1.99 -7.81
N LYS A 87 8.83 1.41 -7.63
CA LYS A 87 9.83 1.30 -8.70
C LYS A 87 9.38 0.35 -9.79
N TYR A 88 8.90 -0.83 -9.40
CA TYR A 88 8.42 -1.84 -10.33
C TYR A 88 7.25 -1.31 -11.15
N CYS A 89 6.34 -0.60 -10.50
CA CYS A 89 5.16 0.01 -11.12
C CYS A 89 5.53 1.01 -12.23
N ARG A 90 6.62 1.78 -12.03
CA ARG A 90 7.09 2.80 -12.98
C ARG A 90 8.08 2.26 -14.01
N TRP A 91 8.52 1.04 -13.83
CA TRP A 91 9.59 0.45 -14.63
C TRP A 91 9.03 -0.09 -15.95
N GLY A 92 9.25 0.61 -17.04
CA GLY A 92 8.71 0.25 -18.35
C GLY A 92 9.42 -0.92 -19.05
N ARG A 93 10.41 -1.54 -18.40
CA ARG A 93 11.27 -2.56 -19.01
C ARG A 93 11.08 -3.97 -18.42
N VAL A 94 10.05 -4.17 -17.62
CA VAL A 94 9.87 -5.44 -16.90
C VAL A 94 9.81 -6.65 -17.84
N ASP A 95 9.19 -6.50 -19.00
CA ASP A 95 9.01 -7.60 -19.94
C ASP A 95 10.30 -7.99 -20.69
N THR A 96 11.29 -7.09 -20.72
CA THR A 96 12.59 -7.33 -21.37
C THR A 96 13.71 -7.54 -20.38
N ALA A 97 13.45 -7.37 -19.10
CA ALA A 97 14.45 -7.49 -18.04
C ALA A 97 14.70 -8.96 -17.67
N SER A 98 15.94 -9.26 -17.24
CA SER A 98 16.27 -10.57 -16.71
C SER A 98 15.56 -10.81 -15.38
N GLU A 99 15.48 -12.08 -14.97
CA GLU A 99 14.92 -12.43 -13.66
C GLU A 99 15.72 -11.77 -12.52
N ASP A 100 17.04 -11.68 -12.64
CA ASP A 100 17.89 -11.04 -11.64
C ASP A 100 17.60 -9.55 -11.51
N GLU A 101 17.40 -8.85 -12.62
CA GLU A 101 17.02 -7.44 -12.63
C GLU A 101 15.66 -7.25 -11.99
N GLN A 102 14.69 -8.09 -12.32
CA GLN A 102 13.35 -8.04 -11.72
C GLN A 102 13.42 -8.24 -10.21
N ARG A 103 14.21 -9.22 -9.72
CA ARG A 103 14.37 -9.47 -8.29
C ARG A 103 14.98 -8.29 -7.56
N LYS A 104 15.96 -7.63 -8.14
CA LYS A 104 16.57 -6.45 -7.52
C LYS A 104 15.55 -5.33 -7.30
N VAL A 105 14.71 -5.08 -8.29
CA VAL A 105 13.67 -4.05 -8.18
C VAL A 105 12.62 -4.47 -7.16
N ILE A 106 12.16 -5.71 -7.20
CA ILE A 106 11.16 -6.25 -6.27
C ILE A 106 11.70 -6.20 -4.84
N ASP A 107 12.94 -6.64 -4.60
CA ASP A 107 13.54 -6.64 -3.28
C ASP A 107 13.71 -5.22 -2.73
N SER A 108 14.09 -4.28 -3.59
CA SER A 108 14.22 -2.87 -3.21
C SER A 108 12.85 -2.29 -2.79
N ASP A 109 11.81 -2.56 -3.55
CA ASP A 109 10.46 -2.09 -3.24
C ASP A 109 9.92 -2.75 -1.96
N TRP A 110 10.15 -4.06 -1.80
CA TRP A 110 9.76 -4.78 -0.59
C TRP A 110 10.42 -4.18 0.64
N ALA A 111 11.72 -3.91 0.57
CA ALA A 111 12.48 -3.34 1.69
C ALA A 111 11.96 -1.94 2.07
N GLN A 112 11.60 -1.09 1.09
CA GLN A 112 11.06 0.23 1.41
C GLN A 112 9.68 0.13 2.06
N TYR A 113 8.84 -0.82 1.62
CA TYR A 113 7.53 -1.03 2.22
C TYR A 113 7.67 -1.51 3.68
N GLU A 114 8.55 -2.47 3.92
CA GLU A 114 8.79 -2.98 5.28
C GLU A 114 9.32 -1.89 6.22
N ARG A 115 10.24 -1.05 5.75
CA ARG A 115 10.74 0.08 6.54
C ARG A 115 9.62 1.04 6.90
N TRP A 116 8.75 1.35 5.95
CA TRP A 116 7.60 2.20 6.22
C TRP A 116 6.65 1.57 7.24
N LEU A 117 6.34 0.28 7.06
CA LEU A 117 5.38 -0.44 7.91
C LEU A 117 5.87 -0.54 9.35
N LYS A 118 7.16 -0.81 9.55
CA LYS A 118 7.77 -1.01 10.87
C LYS A 118 8.25 0.29 11.53
N GLY A 119 8.40 1.34 10.77
CA GLY A 119 8.93 2.65 11.21
C GLY A 119 8.09 3.44 12.22
#